data_d38d1b750df38ae236ec8849a4589a55
#
_entry.id   d38d1b750df38ae236ec8849a4589a55
#
_cell.length_a   1.000
_cell.length_b   1.000
_cell.length_c   1.000
_cell.angle_alpha   90.00
_cell.angle_beta   90.00
_cell.angle_gamma   90.00
#
_symmetry.space_group_name_H-M   'P 1'
#
loop_
_entity.id
_entity.type
_entity.pdbx_description
1 polymer ?
#
loop_
_entity_poly.entity_id
_entity_poly.type
_entity_poly.pdbx_seq_one_letter_code
_entity_poly.pdbx_strand_id
1 'polypeptide(L)'
;MANGGPVQHGFPHLETVRASITALYKRLSYDTVQTFATSVAPADVAFCDTDDLYLGAQRVARELVRHYRLPDARLIVSFREMSHAANVELAAGPEYFVELNDRFRTHRRDIGAALAHEVMHVYLHRLGLSFPGTRDNEILTDTATTYLGAGWLLLDAYREDAASSQKLGYLTPEEFGYVLAKRALVFAEDPSVWFTSPQAYTAYAKGLAEARRDEQQPPLTAAGWVGRRRYARDRRHAQDQDHHGAGALPGVPYAFTPDGRGPLRVSFPCPTCQQRIRVPVRGRVRARCGLCRTVLECDT
;
A
#
# COMPACT_ATOMS: atom_id res chain seq x y z
N MET A 1 -16.49 -5.56 -1.36
CA MET A 1 -17.45 -5.23 -2.41
C MET A 1 -17.13 -6.02 -3.66
N ALA A 2 -18.08 -6.78 -4.17
CA ALA A 2 -18.03 -7.25 -5.54
C ALA A 2 -19.06 -6.40 -6.28
N ASN A 3 -18.63 -5.35 -6.91
CA ASN A 3 -19.47 -4.62 -7.85
C ASN A 3 -19.37 -5.30 -9.19
N GLY A 4 -20.50 -5.78 -9.73
CA GLY A 4 -20.61 -6.32 -11.10
C GLY A 4 -20.50 -5.24 -12.20
N GLY A 5 -19.70 -4.20 -11.95
CA GLY A 5 -19.32 -3.18 -12.92
C GLY A 5 -17.91 -3.46 -13.47
N PRO A 6 -17.51 -2.79 -14.58
CA PRO A 6 -16.18 -2.95 -15.13
C PRO A 6 -15.12 -2.58 -14.07
N VAL A 7 -14.06 -3.40 -13.97
CA VAL A 7 -12.96 -3.15 -13.05
C VAL A 7 -12.20 -1.90 -13.51
N GLN A 8 -11.98 -0.97 -12.59
CA GLN A 8 -11.17 0.20 -12.86
C GLN A 8 -9.68 -0.20 -12.89
N HIS A 9 -8.95 0.30 -13.88
CA HIS A 9 -7.52 0.03 -14.09
C HIS A 9 -6.65 1.28 -13.94
N GLY A 10 -5.34 1.07 -13.90
CA GLY A 10 -4.34 2.13 -13.74
C GLY A 10 -4.16 2.54 -12.29
N PHE A 11 -3.84 3.82 -12.06
CA PHE A 11 -3.43 4.34 -10.75
C PHE A 11 -4.25 5.57 -10.32
N PRO A 12 -5.59 5.51 -10.32
CA PRO A 12 -6.44 6.68 -10.02
C PRO A 12 -6.37 7.12 -8.55
N HIS A 13 -5.98 6.23 -7.63
CA HIS A 13 -5.91 6.52 -6.20
C HIS A 13 -4.46 6.62 -5.67
N LEU A 14 -3.46 6.72 -6.57
CA LEU A 14 -2.05 6.62 -6.22
C LEU A 14 -1.62 7.61 -5.12
N GLU A 15 -2.17 8.82 -5.11
CA GLU A 15 -1.86 9.83 -4.09
C GLU A 15 -2.40 9.41 -2.71
N THR A 16 -3.63 8.86 -2.64
CA THR A 16 -4.20 8.32 -1.40
C THR A 16 -3.40 7.11 -0.92
N VAL A 17 -2.99 6.22 -1.83
CA VAL A 17 -2.11 5.08 -1.53
C VAL A 17 -0.77 5.55 -0.94
N ARG A 18 -0.12 6.54 -1.54
CA ARG A 18 1.13 7.13 -1.05
C ARG A 18 0.96 7.77 0.32
N ALA A 19 -0.15 8.49 0.52
CA ALA A 19 -0.51 9.07 1.81
C ALA A 19 -0.74 7.99 2.87
N SER A 20 -1.37 6.87 2.51
CA SER A 20 -1.61 5.72 3.38
C SER A 20 -0.30 5.08 3.85
N ILE A 21 0.67 4.85 2.95
CA ILE A 21 2.00 4.34 3.32
C ILE A 21 2.69 5.30 4.29
N THR A 22 2.63 6.62 4.02
CA THR A 22 3.19 7.62 4.93
C THR A 22 2.52 7.59 6.31
N ALA A 23 1.20 7.47 6.34
CA ALA A 23 0.41 7.42 7.59
C ALA A 23 0.74 6.17 8.41
N LEU A 24 0.93 5.01 7.77
CA LEU A 24 1.37 3.78 8.43
C LEU A 24 2.71 3.97 9.14
N TYR A 25 3.73 4.51 8.45
CA TYR A 25 5.03 4.77 9.08
C TYR A 25 4.96 5.79 10.21
N LYS A 26 4.10 6.81 10.10
CA LYS A 26 3.89 7.80 11.16
C LYS A 26 3.23 7.20 12.39
N ARG A 27 2.28 6.27 12.19
CA ARG A 27 1.51 5.69 13.28
C ARG A 27 2.20 4.51 13.94
N LEU A 28 2.85 3.65 13.15
CA LEU A 28 3.46 2.40 13.61
C LEU A 28 4.94 2.55 14.03
N SER A 29 5.64 3.58 13.63
CA SER A 29 7.09 3.69 13.64
C SER A 29 7.80 2.75 12.64
N TYR A 30 9.07 3.06 12.35
CA TYR A 30 9.92 2.20 11.50
C TYR A 30 10.07 0.78 12.07
N ASP A 31 10.39 0.68 13.37
CA ASP A 31 10.70 -0.60 14.00
C ASP A 31 9.47 -1.52 14.04
N THR A 32 8.28 -0.98 14.24
CA THR A 32 7.03 -1.74 14.16
C THR A 32 6.74 -2.20 12.73
N VAL A 33 6.94 -1.35 11.72
CA VAL A 33 6.75 -1.74 10.31
C VAL A 33 7.70 -2.90 9.94
N GLN A 34 8.96 -2.90 10.45
CA GLN A 34 9.91 -3.98 10.22
C GLN A 34 9.45 -5.32 10.79
N THR A 35 8.59 -5.35 11.78
CA THR A 35 8.04 -6.61 12.32
C THR A 35 7.09 -7.32 11.35
N PHE A 36 6.66 -6.64 10.29
CA PHE A 36 5.85 -7.19 9.20
C PHE A 36 6.68 -7.54 7.95
N ALA A 37 8.00 -7.72 8.09
CA ALA A 37 8.87 -8.05 6.96
C ALA A 37 8.50 -9.36 6.25
N THR A 38 7.94 -10.31 6.96
CA THR A 38 7.43 -11.56 6.39
C THR A 38 5.93 -11.44 6.12
N SER A 39 5.49 -11.77 4.91
CA SER A 39 4.07 -11.85 4.55
C SER A 39 3.39 -13.08 5.15
N VAL A 40 2.06 -13.05 5.19
CA VAL A 40 1.23 -14.23 5.46
C VAL A 40 1.58 -15.32 4.46
N ALA A 41 1.95 -16.50 4.93
CA ALA A 41 2.28 -17.60 4.03
C ALA A 41 1.03 -18.26 3.45
N PRO A 42 1.06 -18.75 2.19
CA PRO A 42 -0.08 -19.46 1.60
C PRO A 42 -0.59 -20.63 2.46
N ALA A 43 0.30 -21.38 3.10
CA ALA A 43 -0.05 -22.49 3.96
C ALA A 43 -0.88 -22.09 5.20
N ASP A 44 -0.68 -20.85 5.70
CA ASP A 44 -1.40 -20.36 6.89
C ASP A 44 -2.88 -20.05 6.58
N VAL A 45 -3.17 -19.69 5.32
CA VAL A 45 -4.50 -19.26 4.86
C VAL A 45 -5.11 -20.20 3.82
N ALA A 46 -4.45 -21.30 3.50
CA ALA A 46 -4.97 -22.30 2.58
C ALA A 46 -6.33 -22.84 3.06
N PHE A 47 -7.24 -22.98 2.13
CA PHE A 47 -8.58 -23.49 2.35
C PHE A 47 -8.83 -24.67 1.41
N CYS A 48 -8.96 -25.88 1.95
CA CYS A 48 -9.26 -27.07 1.17
C CYS A 48 -10.77 -27.27 1.04
N ASP A 49 -11.22 -27.84 -0.07
CA ASP A 49 -12.64 -28.14 -0.29
C ASP A 49 -13.20 -29.13 0.74
N THR A 50 -12.34 -29.96 1.32
CA THR A 50 -12.67 -30.94 2.36
C THR A 50 -12.73 -30.34 3.77
N ASP A 51 -12.23 -29.11 3.95
CA ASP A 51 -12.30 -28.43 5.25
C ASP A 51 -13.75 -28.14 5.64
N ASP A 52 -14.07 -28.22 6.93
CA ASP A 52 -15.30 -27.64 7.44
C ASP A 52 -15.25 -26.13 7.20
N LEU A 53 -16.28 -25.57 6.57
CA LEU A 53 -16.33 -24.20 6.14
C LEU A 53 -16.12 -23.19 7.30
N TYR A 54 -16.81 -23.44 8.41
CA TYR A 54 -16.77 -22.52 9.56
C TYR A 54 -15.45 -22.63 10.31
N LEU A 55 -15.00 -23.86 10.55
CA LEU A 55 -13.72 -24.11 11.24
C LEU A 55 -12.54 -23.62 10.39
N GLY A 56 -12.58 -23.80 9.07
CA GLY A 56 -11.57 -23.32 8.16
C GLY A 56 -11.50 -21.79 8.14
N ALA A 57 -12.64 -21.12 8.00
CA ALA A 57 -12.70 -19.65 8.03
C ALA A 57 -12.23 -19.10 9.38
N GLN A 58 -12.62 -19.74 10.49
CA GLN A 58 -12.19 -19.35 11.84
C GLN A 58 -10.68 -19.56 12.05
N ARG A 59 -10.09 -20.61 11.47
CA ARG A 59 -8.64 -20.83 11.46
C ARG A 59 -7.91 -19.71 10.71
N VAL A 60 -8.34 -19.40 9.50
CA VAL A 60 -7.74 -18.32 8.69
C VAL A 60 -7.84 -16.97 9.41
N ALA A 61 -8.99 -16.64 10.00
CA ALA A 61 -9.15 -15.42 10.78
C ALA A 61 -8.16 -15.34 11.95
N ARG A 62 -7.93 -16.45 12.66
CA ARG A 62 -6.96 -16.53 13.77
C ARG A 62 -5.53 -16.31 13.29
N GLU A 63 -5.14 -16.86 12.14
CA GLU A 63 -3.81 -16.66 11.57
C GLU A 63 -3.59 -15.19 11.18
N LEU A 64 -4.59 -14.52 10.63
CA LEU A 64 -4.53 -13.10 10.31
C LEU A 64 -4.43 -12.23 11.58
N VAL A 65 -5.20 -12.54 12.63
CA VAL A 65 -5.08 -11.89 13.94
C VAL A 65 -3.67 -12.03 14.50
N ARG A 66 -3.09 -13.22 14.41
CA ARG A 66 -1.72 -13.50 14.85
C ARG A 66 -0.69 -12.70 14.02
N HIS A 67 -0.84 -12.69 12.69
CA HIS A 67 0.02 -11.96 11.78
C HIS A 67 0.02 -10.45 12.09
N TYR A 68 -1.17 -9.85 12.24
CA TYR A 68 -1.31 -8.44 12.57
C TYR A 68 -1.05 -8.13 14.05
N ARG A 69 -0.69 -9.14 14.85
CA ARG A 69 -0.34 -8.96 16.27
C ARG A 69 -1.44 -8.22 17.04
N LEU A 70 -2.66 -8.68 16.88
CA LEU A 70 -3.83 -8.17 17.57
C LEU A 70 -4.05 -8.98 18.87
N PRO A 71 -3.38 -8.61 19.99
CA PRO A 71 -3.58 -9.34 21.24
C PRO A 71 -5.04 -9.20 21.67
N ASP A 72 -5.55 -10.28 22.27
CA ASP A 72 -6.92 -10.36 22.82
C ASP A 72 -8.06 -10.18 21.80
N ALA A 73 -7.76 -9.97 20.50
CA ALA A 73 -8.79 -9.95 19.47
C ALA A 73 -9.31 -11.36 19.20
N ARG A 74 -10.62 -11.53 19.30
CA ARG A 74 -11.33 -12.74 18.91
C ARG A 74 -12.23 -12.40 17.74
N LEU A 75 -12.09 -13.10 16.63
CA LEU A 75 -12.98 -12.95 15.50
C LEU A 75 -13.95 -14.13 15.47
N ILE A 76 -15.24 -13.81 15.33
CA ILE A 76 -16.31 -14.78 15.13
C ILE A 76 -16.77 -14.62 13.70
N VAL A 77 -16.52 -15.63 12.87
CA VAL A 77 -16.83 -15.61 11.44
C VAL A 77 -18.15 -16.30 11.17
N SER A 78 -19.02 -15.62 10.45
CA SER A 78 -20.29 -16.14 9.99
C SER A 78 -20.49 -15.90 8.49
N PHE A 79 -21.47 -16.55 7.89
CA PHE A 79 -21.81 -16.40 6.47
C PHE A 79 -23.25 -15.92 6.37
N ARG A 80 -23.46 -14.89 5.55
CA ARG A 80 -24.78 -14.27 5.37
C ARG A 80 -24.96 -13.79 3.94
N GLU A 81 -26.18 -13.83 3.44
CA GLU A 81 -26.51 -13.15 2.20
C GLU A 81 -26.43 -11.64 2.38
N MET A 82 -25.60 -10.97 1.57
CA MET A 82 -25.39 -9.52 1.63
C MET A 82 -24.91 -8.97 0.26
N SER A 83 -25.04 -7.66 0.09
CA SER A 83 -24.58 -6.97 -1.13
C SER A 83 -23.04 -6.77 -1.16
N HIS A 84 -22.38 -6.86 -0.01
CA HIS A 84 -20.93 -6.68 0.14
C HIS A 84 -20.21 -8.02 0.18
N ALA A 85 -18.87 -8.01 0.04
CA ALA A 85 -18.06 -9.22 0.20
C ALA A 85 -18.02 -9.66 1.66
N ALA A 86 -17.82 -8.72 2.56
CA ALA A 86 -17.77 -8.97 3.99
C ALA A 86 -18.09 -7.67 4.77
N ASN A 87 -18.25 -7.80 6.08
CA ASN A 87 -18.42 -6.69 7.00
C ASN A 87 -17.91 -7.09 8.39
N VAL A 88 -17.34 -6.13 9.13
CA VAL A 88 -16.92 -6.33 10.51
C VAL A 88 -17.56 -5.29 11.45
N GLU A 89 -18.07 -5.75 12.59
CA GLU A 89 -18.58 -4.87 13.64
C GLU A 89 -17.44 -4.44 14.57
N LEU A 90 -17.03 -3.17 14.46
CA LEU A 90 -15.87 -2.65 15.19
C LEU A 90 -16.16 -2.26 16.64
N ALA A 91 -17.43 -2.03 16.99
CA ALA A 91 -17.80 -1.57 18.33
C ALA A 91 -17.81 -2.69 19.39
N ALA A 92 -17.80 -3.95 18.97
CA ALA A 92 -17.97 -5.11 19.84
C ALA A 92 -16.67 -5.61 20.52
N GLY A 93 -15.50 -4.97 20.24
CA GLY A 93 -14.22 -5.44 20.77
C GLY A 93 -14.17 -5.72 22.27
N PRO A 94 -13.39 -6.72 22.73
CA PRO A 94 -12.37 -7.46 21.98
C PRO A 94 -12.87 -8.61 21.08
N GLU A 95 -14.15 -8.94 21.14
CA GLU A 95 -14.77 -9.90 20.23
C GLU A 95 -15.38 -9.15 19.04
N TYR A 96 -14.96 -9.52 17.83
CA TYR A 96 -15.39 -8.87 16.59
C TYR A 96 -16.14 -9.87 15.73
N PHE A 97 -17.32 -9.48 15.28
CA PHE A 97 -18.15 -10.30 14.41
C PHE A 97 -17.84 -9.94 12.95
N VAL A 98 -17.42 -10.93 12.19
CA VAL A 98 -17.15 -10.81 10.75
C VAL A 98 -18.19 -11.62 9.99
N GLU A 99 -18.99 -10.93 9.19
CA GLU A 99 -19.95 -11.55 8.30
C GLU A 99 -19.35 -11.64 6.89
N LEU A 100 -19.21 -12.83 6.34
CA LEU A 100 -18.79 -13.09 4.98
C LEU A 100 -20.03 -13.34 4.09
N ASN A 101 -19.96 -12.85 2.86
CA ASN A 101 -21.01 -13.12 1.87
C ASN A 101 -21.15 -14.63 1.60
N ASP A 102 -22.39 -15.12 1.50
CA ASP A 102 -22.69 -16.53 1.26
C ASP A 102 -22.04 -17.12 -0.01
N ARG A 103 -21.67 -16.27 -0.98
CA ARG A 103 -20.90 -16.71 -2.17
C ARG A 103 -19.59 -17.42 -1.82
N PHE A 104 -18.97 -17.08 -0.68
CA PHE A 104 -17.73 -17.71 -0.23
C PHE A 104 -17.91 -19.15 0.23
N ARG A 105 -19.13 -19.64 0.39
CA ARG A 105 -19.41 -21.07 0.60
C ARG A 105 -18.96 -21.92 -0.59
N THR A 106 -19.04 -21.36 -1.80
CA THR A 106 -18.60 -21.97 -3.05
C THR A 106 -17.26 -21.46 -3.56
N HIS A 107 -16.86 -20.24 -3.19
CA HIS A 107 -15.59 -19.61 -3.60
C HIS A 107 -14.62 -19.52 -2.41
N ARG A 108 -14.32 -20.66 -1.81
CA ARG A 108 -13.58 -20.76 -0.54
C ARG A 108 -12.18 -20.17 -0.58
N ARG A 109 -11.49 -20.23 -1.71
CA ARG A 109 -10.13 -19.72 -1.89
C ARG A 109 -10.02 -18.19 -1.65
N ASP A 110 -11.12 -17.46 -1.77
CA ASP A 110 -11.16 -16.01 -1.61
C ASP A 110 -11.49 -15.58 -0.16
N ILE A 111 -11.80 -16.53 0.73
CA ILE A 111 -12.08 -16.27 2.15
C ILE A 111 -10.90 -15.57 2.81
N GLY A 112 -9.66 -16.01 2.53
CA GLY A 112 -8.46 -15.39 3.07
C GLY A 112 -8.33 -13.91 2.70
N ALA A 113 -8.65 -13.55 1.46
CA ALA A 113 -8.62 -12.17 0.99
C ALA A 113 -9.68 -11.30 1.68
N ALA A 114 -10.93 -11.79 1.78
CA ALA A 114 -12.00 -11.08 2.46
C ALA A 114 -11.69 -10.89 3.95
N LEU A 115 -11.24 -11.94 4.63
CA LEU A 115 -10.86 -11.86 6.05
C LEU A 115 -9.64 -10.94 6.28
N ALA A 116 -8.65 -10.93 5.38
CA ALA A 116 -7.49 -10.05 5.51
C ALA A 116 -7.90 -8.57 5.50
N HIS A 117 -8.87 -8.21 4.65
CA HIS A 117 -9.44 -6.86 4.60
C HIS A 117 -10.18 -6.51 5.89
N GLU A 118 -11.09 -7.39 6.36
CA GLU A 118 -11.90 -7.13 7.56
C GLU A 118 -11.05 -7.10 8.85
N VAL A 119 -10.05 -7.98 8.98
CA VAL A 119 -9.12 -7.95 10.12
C VAL A 119 -8.28 -6.67 10.11
N MET A 120 -7.96 -6.12 8.92
CA MET A 120 -7.27 -4.85 8.82
C MET A 120 -8.14 -3.68 9.30
N HIS A 121 -9.45 -3.68 9.08
CA HIS A 121 -10.33 -2.70 9.69
C HIS A 121 -10.21 -2.71 11.22
N VAL A 122 -10.19 -3.90 11.84
CA VAL A 122 -9.99 -4.03 13.30
C VAL A 122 -8.63 -3.46 13.72
N TYR A 123 -7.57 -3.78 12.95
CA TYR A 123 -6.22 -3.29 13.22
C TYR A 123 -6.14 -1.77 13.18
N LEU A 124 -6.63 -1.16 12.11
CA LEU A 124 -6.62 0.30 11.93
C LEU A 124 -7.50 1.00 12.97
N HIS A 125 -8.66 0.43 13.29
CA HIS A 125 -9.54 0.95 14.36
C HIS A 125 -8.81 0.99 15.70
N ARG A 126 -8.14 -0.10 16.10
CA ARG A 126 -7.35 -0.14 17.35
C ARG A 126 -6.16 0.81 17.33
N LEU A 127 -5.58 1.08 16.18
CA LEU A 127 -4.52 2.07 16.03
C LEU A 127 -5.07 3.50 16.11
N GLY A 128 -6.37 3.74 15.99
CA GLY A 128 -6.93 5.08 15.80
C GLY A 128 -6.42 5.75 14.52
N LEU A 129 -6.22 4.95 13.45
CA LEU A 129 -5.78 5.44 12.15
C LEU A 129 -6.92 5.31 11.13
N SER A 130 -7.40 6.45 10.65
CA SER A 130 -8.46 6.53 9.65
C SER A 130 -8.25 7.75 8.75
N PHE A 131 -8.82 7.70 7.56
CA PHE A 131 -8.91 8.85 6.65
C PHE A 131 -10.33 9.40 6.59
N PRO A 132 -10.49 10.70 6.30
CA PRO A 132 -11.80 11.29 6.10
C PRO A 132 -12.50 10.66 4.89
N GLY A 133 -13.78 10.32 5.07
CA GLY A 133 -14.60 9.74 4.02
C GLY A 133 -14.38 8.21 3.84
N THR A 134 -15.47 7.54 3.48
CA THR A 134 -15.51 6.08 3.38
C THR A 134 -14.51 5.56 2.35
N ARG A 135 -14.48 6.16 1.14
CA ARG A 135 -13.63 5.68 0.04
C ARG A 135 -12.14 5.73 0.38
N ASP A 136 -11.66 6.86 0.91
CA ASP A 136 -10.24 7.02 1.25
C ASP A 136 -9.84 6.13 2.42
N ASN A 137 -10.78 5.88 3.35
CA ASN A 137 -10.56 4.95 4.46
C ASN A 137 -10.47 3.49 3.97
N GLU A 138 -11.27 3.10 2.98
CA GLU A 138 -11.17 1.79 2.34
C GLU A 138 -9.85 1.63 1.56
N ILE A 139 -9.40 2.68 0.85
CA ILE A 139 -8.08 2.70 0.19
C ILE A 139 -6.96 2.57 1.22
N LEU A 140 -7.08 3.23 2.37
CA LEU A 140 -6.14 3.07 3.49
C LEU A 140 -6.13 1.61 3.98
N THR A 141 -7.30 0.97 4.14
CA THR A 141 -7.42 -0.41 4.59
C THR A 141 -6.76 -1.38 3.62
N ASP A 142 -7.05 -1.27 2.33
CA ASP A 142 -6.41 -2.10 1.30
C ASP A 142 -4.89 -1.87 1.23
N THR A 143 -4.46 -0.61 1.30
CA THR A 143 -3.03 -0.27 1.32
C THR A 143 -2.34 -0.87 2.54
N ALA A 144 -2.94 -0.76 3.72
CA ALA A 144 -2.40 -1.32 4.95
C ALA A 144 -2.34 -2.84 4.91
N THR A 145 -3.43 -3.52 4.47
CA THR A 145 -3.48 -4.96 4.27
C THR A 145 -2.34 -5.42 3.38
N THR A 146 -2.13 -4.70 2.28
CA THR A 146 -1.11 -5.03 1.28
C THR A 146 0.30 -4.76 1.80
N TYR A 147 0.52 -3.60 2.37
CA TYR A 147 1.85 -3.20 2.85
C TYR A 147 2.31 -4.02 4.06
N LEU A 148 1.39 -4.45 4.91
CA LEU A 148 1.68 -5.25 6.11
C LEU A 148 1.64 -6.77 5.86
N GLY A 149 1.55 -7.22 4.59
CA GLY A 149 1.94 -8.56 4.20
C GLY A 149 0.82 -9.54 3.86
N ALA A 150 -0.44 -9.11 3.73
CA ALA A 150 -1.53 -9.98 3.28
C ALA A 150 -2.14 -9.60 1.92
N GLY A 151 -1.61 -8.56 1.26
CA GLY A 151 -2.21 -8.03 0.04
C GLY A 151 -2.07 -8.90 -1.20
N TRP A 152 -1.14 -9.86 -1.20
CA TRP A 152 -1.06 -10.83 -2.29
C TRP A 152 -2.36 -11.64 -2.42
N LEU A 153 -3.07 -11.89 -1.29
CA LEU A 153 -4.37 -12.54 -1.27
C LEU A 153 -5.41 -11.74 -2.06
N LEU A 154 -5.45 -10.42 -1.84
CA LEU A 154 -6.41 -9.54 -2.52
C LEU A 154 -6.10 -9.44 -4.02
N LEU A 155 -4.83 -9.35 -4.38
CA LEU A 155 -4.43 -9.30 -5.79
C LEU A 155 -4.66 -10.64 -6.49
N ASP A 156 -4.38 -11.78 -5.85
CA ASP A 156 -4.61 -13.11 -6.43
C ASP A 156 -6.10 -13.47 -6.52
N ALA A 157 -6.97 -12.80 -5.72
CA ALA A 157 -8.42 -12.92 -5.84
C ALA A 157 -9.00 -12.15 -7.04
N TYR A 158 -8.20 -11.30 -7.70
CA TYR A 158 -8.63 -10.60 -8.91
C TYR A 158 -8.68 -11.56 -10.11
N ARG A 159 -9.83 -11.57 -10.77
CA ARG A 159 -10.10 -12.34 -11.98
C ARG A 159 -10.97 -11.50 -12.90
N GLU A 160 -10.64 -11.51 -14.17
CA GLU A 160 -11.40 -10.83 -15.22
C GLU A 160 -11.33 -11.66 -16.49
N ASP A 161 -12.49 -11.90 -17.09
CA ASP A 161 -12.65 -12.53 -18.39
C ASP A 161 -13.63 -11.71 -19.24
N ALA A 162 -13.93 -12.19 -20.44
CA ALA A 162 -14.81 -11.48 -21.38
C ALA A 162 -16.26 -11.32 -20.88
N ALA A 163 -16.70 -12.13 -19.93
CA ALA A 163 -18.08 -12.21 -19.46
C ALA A 163 -18.24 -11.76 -17.99
N SER A 164 -17.17 -11.83 -17.21
CA SER A 164 -17.23 -11.57 -15.76
C SER A 164 -15.97 -10.89 -15.24
N SER A 165 -16.14 -10.13 -14.17
CA SER A 165 -15.04 -9.59 -13.41
C SER A 165 -15.27 -9.75 -11.92
N GLN A 166 -14.22 -10.14 -11.19
CA GLN A 166 -14.23 -10.25 -9.74
C GLN A 166 -13.01 -9.55 -9.15
N LYS A 167 -13.26 -8.65 -8.24
CA LYS A 167 -12.22 -7.96 -7.46
C LYS A 167 -12.69 -7.82 -6.02
N LEU A 168 -11.77 -7.99 -5.08
CA LEU A 168 -11.97 -7.66 -3.67
C LEU A 168 -11.21 -6.37 -3.36
N GLY A 169 -11.78 -5.54 -2.50
CA GLY A 169 -11.21 -4.24 -2.11
C GLY A 169 -11.48 -3.10 -3.10
N TYR A 170 -10.93 -1.94 -2.78
CA TYR A 170 -11.14 -0.67 -3.49
C TYR A 170 -10.00 -0.28 -4.42
N LEU A 171 -8.77 -0.74 -4.15
CA LEU A 171 -7.63 -0.50 -5.03
C LEU A 171 -7.84 -1.17 -6.39
N THR A 172 -7.29 -0.57 -7.44
CA THR A 172 -7.17 -1.25 -8.73
C THR A 172 -6.17 -2.40 -8.63
N PRO A 173 -6.21 -3.39 -9.55
CA PRO A 173 -5.20 -4.43 -9.57
C PRO A 173 -3.77 -3.89 -9.66
N GLU A 174 -3.57 -2.83 -10.46
CA GLU A 174 -2.27 -2.18 -10.62
C GLU A 174 -1.81 -1.44 -9.35
N GLU A 175 -2.75 -0.86 -8.58
CA GLU A 175 -2.45 -0.22 -7.30
C GLU A 175 -2.10 -1.25 -6.22
N PHE A 176 -2.79 -2.40 -6.16
CA PHE A 176 -2.34 -3.53 -5.33
C PHE A 176 -0.93 -3.97 -5.73
N GLY A 177 -0.67 -4.10 -7.04
CA GLY A 177 0.65 -4.42 -7.56
C GLY A 177 1.71 -3.39 -7.15
N TYR A 178 1.39 -2.10 -7.16
CA TYR A 178 2.27 -1.03 -6.72
C TYR A 178 2.62 -1.15 -5.22
N VAL A 179 1.63 -1.37 -4.35
CA VAL A 179 1.87 -1.49 -2.91
C VAL A 179 2.69 -2.74 -2.58
N LEU A 180 2.40 -3.87 -3.26
CA LEU A 180 3.21 -5.10 -3.14
C LEU A 180 4.65 -4.85 -3.61
N ALA A 181 4.85 -4.13 -4.71
CA ALA A 181 6.17 -3.80 -5.20
C ALA A 181 6.94 -2.87 -4.24
N LYS A 182 6.27 -1.87 -3.64
CA LYS A 182 6.87 -1.01 -2.60
C LYS A 182 7.33 -1.85 -1.41
N ARG A 183 6.50 -2.82 -0.98
CA ARG A 183 6.85 -3.76 0.06
C ARG A 183 8.05 -4.64 -0.35
N ALA A 184 8.02 -5.21 -1.55
CA ALA A 184 9.09 -6.07 -2.09
C ALA A 184 10.45 -5.35 -2.09
N LEU A 185 10.48 -4.08 -2.52
CA LEU A 185 11.69 -3.25 -2.52
C LEU A 185 12.24 -2.96 -1.12
N VAL A 186 11.36 -2.92 -0.09
CA VAL A 186 11.78 -2.64 1.29
C VAL A 186 12.27 -3.88 2.00
N PHE A 187 11.58 -5.01 1.82
CA PHE A 187 11.82 -6.24 2.57
C PHE A 187 12.55 -7.33 1.78
N ALA A 188 12.89 -7.07 0.52
CA ALA A 188 13.51 -8.05 -0.40
C ALA A 188 12.70 -9.36 -0.51
N GLU A 189 11.36 -9.24 -0.51
CA GLU A 189 10.42 -10.34 -0.64
C GLU A 189 9.80 -10.32 -2.04
N ASP A 190 9.72 -11.47 -2.71
CA ASP A 190 9.03 -11.58 -3.99
C ASP A 190 7.63 -12.18 -3.79
N PRO A 191 6.56 -11.35 -3.81
CA PRO A 191 5.20 -11.86 -3.62
C PRO A 191 4.68 -12.64 -4.83
N SER A 192 5.34 -12.54 -5.98
CA SER A 192 4.87 -13.18 -7.22
C SER A 192 4.92 -14.70 -7.16
N VAL A 193 5.78 -15.26 -6.32
CA VAL A 193 5.88 -16.72 -6.12
C VAL A 193 4.59 -17.35 -5.57
N TRP A 194 3.68 -16.55 -5.04
CA TRP A 194 2.40 -17.00 -4.47
C TRP A 194 1.19 -16.78 -5.38
N PHE A 195 1.38 -16.07 -6.49
CA PHE A 195 0.26 -15.81 -7.41
C PHE A 195 -0.13 -17.08 -8.16
N THR A 196 -1.43 -17.31 -8.26
CA THR A 196 -2.04 -18.37 -9.08
C THR A 196 -2.74 -17.79 -10.31
N SER A 197 -3.02 -16.48 -10.31
CA SER A 197 -3.72 -15.77 -11.36
C SER A 197 -2.73 -15.07 -12.33
N PRO A 198 -2.81 -15.32 -13.66
CA PRO A 198 -2.04 -14.57 -14.66
C PRO A 198 -2.29 -13.05 -14.62
N GLN A 199 -3.50 -12.65 -14.24
CA GLN A 199 -3.88 -11.25 -14.09
C GLN A 199 -3.12 -10.60 -12.93
N ALA A 200 -2.89 -11.33 -11.82
CA ALA A 200 -2.11 -10.86 -10.70
C ALA A 200 -0.65 -10.58 -11.09
N TYR A 201 -0.02 -11.47 -11.87
CA TYR A 201 1.32 -11.23 -12.41
C TYR A 201 1.38 -9.97 -13.27
N THR A 202 0.41 -9.79 -14.18
CA THR A 202 0.36 -8.63 -15.07
C THR A 202 0.18 -7.33 -14.27
N ALA A 203 -0.71 -7.31 -13.29
CA ALA A 203 -0.97 -6.16 -12.45
C ALA A 203 0.26 -5.83 -11.58
N TYR A 204 0.89 -6.85 -10.99
CA TYR A 204 2.13 -6.69 -10.21
C TYR A 204 3.26 -6.10 -11.05
N ALA A 205 3.47 -6.58 -12.29
CA ALA A 205 4.49 -6.06 -13.19
C ALA A 205 4.30 -4.56 -13.49
N LYS A 206 3.05 -4.12 -13.74
CA LYS A 206 2.71 -2.71 -13.92
C LYS A 206 2.95 -1.90 -12.64
N GLY A 207 2.54 -2.42 -11.49
CA GLY A 207 2.77 -1.80 -10.19
C GLY A 207 4.25 -1.66 -9.85
N LEU A 208 5.07 -2.68 -10.17
CA LEU A 208 6.53 -2.65 -10.00
C LEU A 208 7.19 -1.57 -10.88
N ALA A 209 6.72 -1.43 -12.11
CA ALA A 209 7.22 -0.36 -13.00
C ALA A 209 6.93 1.02 -12.40
N GLU A 210 5.73 1.22 -11.82
CA GLU A 210 5.38 2.49 -11.17
C GLU A 210 6.17 2.71 -9.88
N ALA A 211 6.37 1.68 -9.05
CA ALA A 211 7.19 1.77 -7.83
C ALA A 211 8.64 2.13 -8.13
N ARG A 212 9.22 1.58 -9.22
CA ARG A 212 10.57 1.93 -9.69
C ARG A 212 10.66 3.36 -10.23
N ARG A 213 9.58 3.91 -10.79
CA ARG A 213 9.55 5.33 -11.17
C ARG A 213 9.75 6.26 -9.98
N ASP A 214 9.23 5.91 -8.80
CA ASP A 214 9.48 6.69 -7.57
C ASP A 214 10.97 6.73 -7.22
N GLU A 215 11.72 5.63 -7.43
CA GLU A 215 13.16 5.56 -7.18
C GLU A 215 13.98 6.33 -8.22
N GLN A 216 13.40 6.59 -9.40
CA GLN A 216 14.03 7.29 -10.51
C GLN A 216 13.67 8.78 -10.60
N GLN A 217 13.08 9.34 -9.56
CA GLN A 217 12.72 10.77 -9.55
C GLN A 217 13.90 11.64 -9.08
N PRO A 218 14.19 12.78 -9.76
CA PRO A 218 15.16 13.74 -9.25
C PRO A 218 14.74 14.28 -7.86
N PRO A 219 15.69 14.57 -6.99
CA PRO A 219 17.14 14.61 -7.19
C PRO A 219 17.89 13.29 -6.96
N LEU A 220 17.20 12.14 -6.91
CA LEU A 220 17.86 10.86 -6.70
C LEU A 220 18.87 10.54 -7.82
N THR A 221 20.01 9.97 -7.47
CA THR A 221 21.07 9.64 -8.43
C THR A 221 20.63 8.59 -9.46
N ALA A 222 19.62 7.77 -9.13
CA ALA A 222 19.00 6.82 -10.04
C ALA A 222 18.09 7.46 -11.09
N ALA A 223 17.86 8.78 -11.03
CA ALA A 223 17.01 9.49 -11.98
C ALA A 223 17.53 9.34 -13.43
N GLY A 224 16.60 9.11 -14.37
CA GLY A 224 16.91 9.01 -15.78
C GLY A 224 17.43 10.34 -16.37
N TRP A 225 18.13 10.27 -17.50
CA TRP A 225 18.75 11.43 -18.13
C TRP A 225 17.78 12.60 -18.38
N VAL A 226 16.57 12.34 -18.85
CA VAL A 226 15.56 13.40 -19.11
C VAL A 226 15.18 14.11 -17.82
N GLY A 227 14.90 13.36 -16.76
CA GLY A 227 14.57 13.90 -15.44
C GLY A 227 15.69 14.75 -14.87
N ARG A 228 16.94 14.26 -14.93
CA ARG A 228 18.13 15.00 -14.48
C ARG A 228 18.34 16.31 -15.26
N ARG A 229 18.14 16.28 -16.59
CA ARG A 229 18.27 17.50 -17.42
C ARG A 229 17.20 18.54 -17.08
N ARG A 230 15.95 18.10 -16.89
CA ARG A 230 14.87 19.00 -16.42
C ARG A 230 15.20 19.58 -15.05
N TYR A 231 15.58 18.72 -14.09
CA TYR A 231 15.95 19.13 -12.74
C TYR A 231 17.09 20.16 -12.74
N ALA A 232 18.14 19.94 -13.52
CA ALA A 232 19.28 20.87 -13.61
C ALA A 232 18.88 22.24 -14.19
N ARG A 233 17.92 22.28 -15.13
CA ARG A 233 17.37 23.55 -15.63
C ARG A 233 16.54 24.24 -14.55
N ASP A 234 15.64 23.51 -13.90
CA ASP A 234 14.74 24.08 -12.91
C ASP A 234 15.53 24.58 -11.66
N ARG A 235 16.61 23.87 -11.31
CA ARG A 235 17.57 24.29 -10.26
C ARG A 235 18.23 25.61 -10.59
N ARG A 236 18.72 25.79 -11.82
CA ARG A 236 19.34 27.07 -12.26
C ARG A 236 18.33 28.23 -12.15
N HIS A 237 17.12 28.03 -12.66
CA HIS A 237 16.07 29.03 -12.53
C HIS A 237 15.77 29.38 -11.07
N ALA A 238 15.74 28.40 -10.17
CA ALA A 238 15.50 28.65 -8.75
C ALA A 238 16.68 29.36 -8.06
N GLN A 239 17.91 29.16 -8.55
CA GLN A 239 19.09 29.90 -8.07
C GLN A 239 19.12 31.36 -8.53
N ASP A 240 18.65 31.62 -9.77
CA ASP A 240 18.61 32.97 -10.35
C ASP A 240 17.50 33.84 -9.75
N GLN A 241 16.44 33.22 -9.18
CA GLN A 241 15.30 33.92 -8.58
C GLN A 241 15.50 34.22 -7.10
N ASP A 242 16.62 34.74 -6.72
CA ASP A 242 17.15 34.88 -5.34
C ASP A 242 16.23 35.52 -4.28
N HIS A 243 15.05 36.05 -4.61
CA HIS A 243 14.20 36.79 -3.64
C HIS A 243 12.68 36.57 -3.74
N HIS A 244 12.15 35.81 -4.67
CA HIS A 244 10.69 35.63 -4.81
C HIS A 244 10.36 34.13 -4.91
N GLY A 245 10.09 33.52 -3.77
CA GLY A 245 9.40 32.26 -3.54
C GLY A 245 9.38 31.24 -4.69
N ALA A 246 10.44 30.46 -4.85
CA ALA A 246 10.38 29.28 -5.70
C ALA A 246 9.41 28.26 -5.08
N GLY A 247 8.19 28.21 -5.61
CA GLY A 247 7.13 27.28 -5.20
C GLY A 247 7.21 25.90 -5.86
N ALA A 248 6.20 25.10 -5.60
CA ALA A 248 6.02 23.84 -6.30
C ALA A 248 5.91 24.05 -7.80
N LEU A 249 6.73 23.37 -8.58
CA LEU A 249 6.67 23.41 -10.04
C LEU A 249 5.61 22.42 -10.52
N PRO A 250 4.74 22.78 -11.46
CA PRO A 250 3.71 21.88 -11.95
C PRO A 250 4.32 20.64 -12.65
N GLY A 251 3.79 19.45 -12.32
CA GLY A 251 4.17 18.20 -12.97
C GLY A 251 5.55 17.65 -12.61
N VAL A 252 6.14 18.06 -11.49
CA VAL A 252 7.34 17.45 -10.90
C VAL A 252 7.16 17.19 -9.41
N PRO A 253 7.79 16.12 -8.87
CA PRO A 253 7.62 15.75 -7.47
C PRO A 253 8.48 16.58 -6.50
N TYR A 254 9.39 17.40 -7.01
CA TYR A 254 10.30 18.24 -6.23
C TYR A 254 9.89 19.72 -6.22
N ALA A 255 10.33 20.42 -5.20
CA ALA A 255 10.18 21.88 -5.11
C ALA A 255 11.44 22.50 -4.51
N PHE A 256 11.83 23.67 -5.02
CA PHE A 256 12.92 24.46 -4.49
C PHE A 256 12.39 25.49 -3.51
N THR A 257 13.10 25.70 -2.40
CA THR A 257 12.76 26.72 -1.41
C THR A 257 14.03 27.45 -0.97
N PRO A 258 14.02 28.77 -0.96
CA PRO A 258 15.11 29.53 -0.35
C PRO A 258 15.17 29.22 1.16
N ASP A 259 16.35 29.23 1.74
CA ASP A 259 16.58 28.98 3.17
C ASP A 259 17.00 30.29 3.89
N GLY A 260 16.32 31.37 3.61
CA GLY A 260 16.65 32.71 4.11
C GLY A 260 18.06 33.13 3.70
N ARG A 261 19.02 33.18 4.67
CA ARG A 261 20.43 33.45 4.41
C ARG A 261 21.24 32.19 4.08
N GLY A 262 20.61 31.01 4.07
CA GLY A 262 21.25 29.73 3.80
C GLY A 262 21.20 29.31 2.34
N PRO A 263 21.80 28.17 1.99
CA PRO A 263 21.78 27.63 0.64
C PRO A 263 20.37 27.23 0.22
N LEU A 264 20.07 27.35 -1.08
CA LEU A 264 18.84 26.80 -1.68
C LEU A 264 18.61 25.35 -1.23
N ARG A 265 17.38 25.00 -0.92
CA ARG A 265 16.97 23.63 -0.57
C ARG A 265 16.02 23.05 -1.59
N VAL A 266 16.09 21.75 -1.78
CA VAL A 266 15.12 20.99 -2.55
C VAL A 266 14.36 20.05 -1.63
N SER A 267 13.02 20.02 -1.79
CA SER A 267 12.16 19.05 -1.12
C SER A 267 11.57 18.09 -2.14
N PHE A 268 11.55 16.80 -1.81
CA PHE A 268 11.05 15.73 -2.67
C PHE A 268 10.52 14.57 -1.81
N PRO A 269 9.63 13.69 -2.36
CA PRO A 269 9.13 12.54 -1.64
C PRO A 269 10.21 11.46 -1.50
N CYS A 270 10.26 10.82 -0.33
CA CYS A 270 11.05 9.60 -0.14
C CYS A 270 10.47 8.47 -1.02
N PRO A 271 11.27 7.79 -1.85
CA PRO A 271 10.74 6.72 -2.70
C PRO A 271 10.16 5.55 -1.91
N THR A 272 10.57 5.35 -0.66
CA THR A 272 10.09 4.27 0.21
C THR A 272 8.75 4.59 0.86
N CYS A 273 8.66 5.67 1.63
CA CYS A 273 7.51 5.98 2.48
C CYS A 273 6.74 7.24 2.07
N GLN A 274 7.13 7.90 0.99
CA GLN A 274 6.54 9.12 0.43
C GLN A 274 6.59 10.36 1.35
N GLN A 275 7.21 10.25 2.53
CA GLN A 275 7.49 11.42 3.38
C GLN A 275 8.35 12.43 2.61
N ARG A 276 7.96 13.70 2.61
CA ARG A 276 8.78 14.75 2.01
C ARG A 276 10.07 14.95 2.79
N ILE A 277 11.19 14.88 2.07
CA ILE A 277 12.55 15.11 2.56
C ILE A 277 13.01 16.46 2.03
N ARG A 278 13.76 17.19 2.82
CA ARG A 278 14.34 18.48 2.45
C ARG A 278 15.85 18.45 2.63
N VAL A 279 16.60 18.69 1.56
CA VAL A 279 18.07 18.67 1.57
C VAL A 279 18.65 19.96 0.96
N PRO A 280 19.86 20.38 1.34
CA PRO A 280 20.51 21.53 0.71
C PRO A 280 20.95 21.20 -0.72
N VAL A 281 20.90 22.19 -1.60
CA VAL A 281 21.42 22.11 -2.97
C VAL A 281 22.91 22.34 -2.95
N ARG A 282 23.70 21.25 -2.93
CA ARG A 282 25.17 21.29 -2.81
C ARG A 282 25.89 20.24 -3.68
N GLY A 283 25.24 19.76 -4.75
CA GLY A 283 25.73 18.65 -5.57
C GLY A 283 25.40 17.30 -4.95
N ARG A 284 26.35 16.38 -4.87
CA ARG A 284 26.08 15.03 -4.30
C ARG A 284 25.94 15.09 -2.79
N VAL A 285 24.79 14.65 -2.31
CA VAL A 285 24.48 14.55 -0.88
C VAL A 285 23.88 13.20 -0.56
N ARG A 286 24.21 12.68 0.61
CA ARG A 286 23.59 11.50 1.17
C ARG A 286 22.57 11.91 2.21
N ALA A 287 21.31 11.58 2.00
CA ALA A 287 20.22 11.92 2.91
C ALA A 287 19.62 10.66 3.54
N ARG A 288 19.19 10.74 4.80
CA ARG A 288 18.46 9.69 5.48
C ARG A 288 17.05 10.16 5.74
N CYS A 289 16.06 9.39 5.31
CA CYS A 289 14.66 9.67 5.63
C CYS A 289 14.43 9.55 7.14
N GLY A 290 13.90 10.61 7.77
CA GLY A 290 13.62 10.60 9.20
C GLY A 290 12.50 9.66 9.61
N LEU A 291 11.65 9.22 8.65
CA LEU A 291 10.49 8.39 8.93
C LEU A 291 10.79 6.89 8.72
N CYS A 292 11.24 6.48 7.52
CA CYS A 292 11.50 5.07 7.19
C CYS A 292 12.99 4.68 7.27
N ARG A 293 13.87 5.61 7.64
CA ARG A 293 15.33 5.43 7.78
C ARG A 293 16.06 5.06 6.48
N THR A 294 15.39 5.01 5.33
CA THR A 294 16.02 4.75 4.04
C THR A 294 17.09 5.79 3.76
N VAL A 295 18.26 5.34 3.31
CA VAL A 295 19.36 6.18 2.88
C VAL A 295 19.26 6.43 1.39
N LEU A 296 19.35 7.68 0.99
CA LEU A 296 19.14 8.16 -0.37
C LEU A 296 20.39 8.88 -0.86
N GLU A 297 20.85 8.51 -2.02
CA GLU A 297 21.91 9.20 -2.75
C GLU A 297 21.27 10.22 -3.69
N CYS A 298 21.58 11.49 -3.49
CA CYS A 298 20.99 12.60 -4.24
C CYS A 298 22.05 13.38 -5.01
N ASP A 299 21.69 13.86 -6.20
CA ASP A 299 22.48 14.83 -6.98
C ASP A 299 21.66 16.13 -7.04
N THR A 300 21.91 17.01 -6.06
CA THR A 300 21.11 18.22 -5.80
C THR A 300 21.63 19.46 -6.50
#